data_f42aa8b756dd413fb0038b5ed4cd08e1
#
_entry.id   f42aa8b756dd413fb0038b5ed4cd08e1
#
_cell.length_a   1.000
_cell.length_b   1.000
_cell.length_c   1.000
_cell.angle_alpha   90.00
_cell.angle_beta   90.00
_cell.angle_gamma   90.00
#
_symmetry.space_group_name_H-M   'P 1'
#
loop_
_entity.id
_entity.type
_entity.pdbx_description
1 polymer ?
#
loop_
_entity_poly.entity_id
_entity_poly.type
_entity_poly.pdbx_seq_one_letter_code
_entity_poly.pdbx_strand_id
1 'polypeptide(L)'
;MASAQITAAAAGTWTLGDLTVNRMGFGAMRLPQTGRALIADATPGDRDRAIAVLRRAVELGVNHVDTAAFYFSPLRSANELINTALAPYPDDLVIVTKVGPGRDPWGEWLPAARPDQLRGQVEENLRQLGRDHLDVVNLRRMPSMESLAEHFGALAELRDAGLIRHLGVSGVSPEQLAEAQAVAPVVCVQNRYGVGASPEAHAFVDACGKQGVAFVPFFAIAGQGGGAGATGAEHPEVLTVARDHGATAAQVRLAWTLQRGPHVLAIPGTGDPGHLADNVAAGALRLSPDELARLGVP
;
A
#
# COMPACT_ATOMS: atom_id res chain seq x y z
N MET A 1 7.55 -13.91 32.33
CA MET A 1 6.47 -13.03 31.86
C MET A 1 6.46 -13.12 30.33
N ALA A 2 5.33 -13.49 29.71
CA ALA A 2 5.24 -13.45 28.24
C ALA A 2 5.41 -12.00 27.81
N SER A 3 6.38 -11.70 26.95
CA SER A 3 6.50 -10.38 26.32
C SER A 3 5.19 -10.07 25.61
N ALA A 4 4.58 -8.90 25.92
CA ALA A 4 3.38 -8.49 25.23
C ALA A 4 3.63 -8.45 23.72
N GLN A 5 2.79 -9.11 22.94
CA GLN A 5 2.95 -9.16 21.49
C GLN A 5 2.78 -7.76 20.91
N ILE A 6 3.77 -7.30 20.13
CA ILE A 6 3.70 -6.02 19.43
C ILE A 6 2.61 -6.13 18.35
N THR A 7 1.74 -5.13 18.29
CA THR A 7 0.65 -5.04 17.32
C THR A 7 0.83 -3.83 16.41
N ALA A 8 0.06 -3.77 15.32
CA ALA A 8 0.06 -2.66 14.36
C ALA A 8 -0.23 -1.30 15.01
N ALA A 9 -0.95 -1.27 16.14
CA ALA A 9 -1.21 -0.05 16.93
C ALA A 9 0.06 0.63 17.46
N ALA A 10 1.18 -0.11 17.62
CA ALA A 10 2.47 0.47 18.02
C ALA A 10 3.02 1.52 17.04
N ALA A 11 2.57 1.49 15.79
CA ALA A 11 2.89 2.50 14.79
C ALA A 11 2.09 3.81 14.94
N GLY A 12 1.06 3.84 15.81
CA GLY A 12 0.08 4.91 15.88
C GLY A 12 -0.99 4.81 14.81
N THR A 13 -1.90 5.79 14.77
CA THR A 13 -3.04 5.81 13.86
C THR A 13 -3.02 7.03 12.94
N TRP A 14 -3.79 6.96 11.86
CA TRP A 14 -4.11 8.07 10.96
C TRP A 14 -5.56 7.93 10.47
N THR A 15 -6.12 9.01 9.92
CA THR A 15 -7.49 9.01 9.41
C THR A 15 -7.48 9.19 7.88
N LEU A 16 -8.06 8.24 7.15
CA LEU A 16 -8.31 8.31 5.71
C LEU A 16 -9.76 8.79 5.47
N GLY A 17 -9.95 10.09 5.29
CA GLY A 17 -11.30 10.67 5.35
C GLY A 17 -11.86 10.57 6.77
N ASP A 18 -12.86 9.73 7.00
CA ASP A 18 -13.44 9.43 8.30
C ASP A 18 -13.08 8.01 8.81
N LEU A 19 -12.18 7.31 8.11
CA LEU A 19 -11.74 5.94 8.42
C LEU A 19 -10.44 5.95 9.22
N THR A 20 -10.48 5.53 10.49
CA THR A 20 -9.27 5.42 11.32
C THR A 20 -8.53 4.12 11.05
N VAL A 21 -7.25 4.23 10.70
CA VAL A 21 -6.38 3.09 10.41
C VAL A 21 -5.13 3.09 11.28
N ASN A 22 -4.64 1.92 11.64
CA ASN A 22 -3.30 1.76 12.15
C ASN A 22 -2.30 2.06 11.03
N ARG A 23 -1.24 2.83 11.33
CA ARG A 23 -0.27 3.26 10.31
C ARG A 23 0.56 2.12 9.72
N MET A 24 0.64 0.99 10.43
CA MET A 24 1.18 -0.27 9.90
C MET A 24 0.03 -1.09 9.30
N GLY A 25 -0.10 -1.05 7.99
CA GLY A 25 -1.03 -1.83 7.19
C GLY A 25 -0.39 -3.06 6.56
N PHE A 26 -1.08 -3.66 5.60
CA PHE A 26 -0.62 -4.84 4.86
C PHE A 26 -0.85 -4.70 3.36
N GLY A 27 0.18 -4.99 2.54
CA GLY A 27 0.10 -5.00 1.08
C GLY A 27 -0.13 -6.41 0.52
N ALA A 28 -1.22 -6.61 -0.23
CA ALA A 28 -1.62 -7.92 -0.73
C ALA A 28 -0.95 -8.34 -2.05
N MET A 29 -0.15 -7.49 -2.69
CA MET A 29 0.44 -7.74 -4.02
C MET A 29 1.23 -9.05 -4.11
N ARG A 30 1.83 -9.50 -2.99
CA ARG A 30 2.67 -10.71 -2.95
C ARG A 30 1.89 -11.99 -2.68
N LEU A 31 0.64 -11.91 -2.27
CA LEU A 31 -0.15 -13.08 -1.87
C LEU A 31 -0.48 -14.04 -3.02
N PRO A 32 -0.89 -13.54 -4.22
CA PRO A 32 -1.29 -14.44 -5.30
C PRO A 32 -0.10 -15.13 -6.01
N GLN A 33 1.14 -14.75 -5.72
CA GLN A 33 2.30 -15.16 -6.53
C GLN A 33 3.60 -15.22 -5.74
N THR A 34 4.54 -16.05 -6.22
CA THR A 34 5.93 -16.15 -5.72
C THR A 34 6.89 -15.62 -6.79
N GLY A 35 8.13 -15.32 -6.41
CA GLY A 35 9.14 -14.78 -7.32
C GLY A 35 8.85 -13.33 -7.76
N ARG A 36 8.99 -13.03 -9.06
CA ARG A 36 8.63 -11.71 -9.61
C ARG A 36 7.12 -11.55 -9.64
N ALA A 37 6.65 -10.40 -9.18
CA ALA A 37 5.25 -10.08 -9.16
C ALA A 37 4.79 -9.36 -10.44
N LEU A 38 3.52 -9.49 -10.77
CA LEU A 38 2.86 -8.77 -11.86
C LEU A 38 3.42 -9.07 -13.26
N ILE A 39 3.88 -10.29 -13.46
CA ILE A 39 4.26 -10.82 -14.78
C ILE A 39 3.23 -11.86 -15.23
N ALA A 40 3.13 -12.08 -16.56
CA ALA A 40 2.12 -12.96 -17.15
C ALA A 40 2.22 -14.41 -16.65
N ASP A 41 3.43 -14.93 -16.56
CA ASP A 41 3.75 -16.30 -16.14
C ASP A 41 4.13 -16.41 -14.65
N ALA A 42 3.61 -15.51 -13.81
CA ALA A 42 3.89 -15.52 -12.38
C ALA A 42 3.49 -16.87 -11.75
N THR A 43 4.41 -17.47 -11.00
CA THR A 43 4.14 -18.70 -10.27
C THR A 43 3.10 -18.45 -9.19
N PRO A 44 1.96 -19.18 -9.17
CA PRO A 44 0.92 -18.99 -8.17
C PRO A 44 1.45 -19.23 -6.75
N GLY A 45 1.03 -18.38 -5.81
CA GLY A 45 1.28 -18.54 -4.39
C GLY A 45 0.48 -19.68 -3.78
N ASP A 46 0.90 -20.14 -2.60
CA ASP A 46 0.13 -21.07 -1.80
C ASP A 46 -1.11 -20.37 -1.22
N ARG A 47 -2.30 -20.93 -1.51
CA ARG A 47 -3.58 -20.35 -1.12
C ARG A 47 -3.80 -20.35 0.39
N ASP A 48 -3.55 -21.48 1.02
CA ASP A 48 -3.86 -21.64 2.45
C ASP A 48 -2.89 -20.83 3.32
N ARG A 49 -1.64 -20.76 2.89
CA ARG A 49 -0.64 -19.87 3.49
C ARG A 49 -1.02 -18.40 3.33
N ALA A 50 -1.49 -17.96 2.16
CA ALA A 50 -1.95 -16.59 1.94
C ALA A 50 -3.13 -16.23 2.84
N ILE A 51 -4.11 -17.14 2.99
CA ILE A 51 -5.26 -16.98 3.89
C ILE A 51 -4.79 -16.89 5.35
N ALA A 52 -3.87 -17.76 5.77
CA ALA A 52 -3.31 -17.74 7.12
C ALA A 52 -2.57 -16.42 7.41
N VAL A 53 -1.80 -15.89 6.47
CA VAL A 53 -1.11 -14.60 6.60
C VAL A 53 -2.11 -13.46 6.75
N LEU A 54 -3.18 -13.42 5.96
CA LEU A 54 -4.21 -12.38 6.05
C LEU A 54 -4.92 -12.40 7.41
N ARG A 55 -5.33 -13.58 7.88
CA ARG A 55 -5.95 -13.73 9.22
C ARG A 55 -4.99 -13.31 10.31
N ARG A 56 -3.73 -13.73 10.20
CA ARG A 56 -2.70 -13.34 11.18
C ARG A 56 -2.43 -11.84 11.18
N ALA A 57 -2.51 -11.16 10.02
CA ALA A 57 -2.37 -9.71 9.94
C ALA A 57 -3.46 -9.00 10.78
N VAL A 58 -4.71 -9.42 10.64
CA VAL A 58 -5.83 -8.86 11.44
C VAL A 58 -5.65 -9.17 12.93
N GLU A 59 -5.26 -10.39 13.30
CA GLU A 59 -4.94 -10.75 14.70
C GLU A 59 -3.83 -9.88 15.30
N LEU A 60 -2.87 -9.43 14.48
CA LEU A 60 -1.81 -8.51 14.87
C LEU A 60 -2.26 -7.04 14.86
N GLY A 61 -3.56 -6.78 14.67
CA GLY A 61 -4.15 -5.45 14.71
C GLY A 61 -4.00 -4.65 13.40
N VAL A 62 -3.65 -5.29 12.29
CA VAL A 62 -3.72 -4.64 10.97
C VAL A 62 -5.20 -4.46 10.62
N ASN A 63 -5.60 -3.20 10.44
CA ASN A 63 -6.94 -2.83 9.97
C ASN A 63 -6.92 -2.00 8.68
N HIS A 64 -5.81 -2.05 7.95
CA HIS A 64 -5.61 -1.38 6.68
C HIS A 64 -4.94 -2.34 5.70
N VAL A 65 -5.67 -2.78 4.68
CA VAL A 65 -5.19 -3.71 3.64
C VAL A 65 -5.18 -3.03 2.29
N ASP A 66 -4.03 -3.00 1.64
CA ASP A 66 -3.84 -2.47 0.29
C ASP A 66 -3.85 -3.59 -0.75
N THR A 67 -4.71 -3.48 -1.75
CA THR A 67 -4.88 -4.47 -2.82
C THR A 67 -5.08 -3.82 -4.20
N ALA A 68 -5.38 -4.62 -5.21
CA ALA A 68 -5.86 -4.21 -6.54
C ALA A 68 -6.44 -5.42 -7.29
N ALA A 69 -7.44 -5.23 -8.13
CA ALA A 69 -7.98 -6.29 -8.97
C ALA A 69 -6.94 -6.88 -9.94
N PHE A 70 -5.96 -6.08 -10.37
CA PHE A 70 -4.85 -6.54 -11.22
C PHE A 70 -3.71 -7.25 -10.44
N TYR A 71 -3.85 -7.46 -9.11
CA TYR A 71 -2.95 -8.30 -8.32
C TYR A 71 -3.38 -9.76 -8.40
N PHE A 72 -3.00 -10.43 -9.46
CA PHE A 72 -3.30 -11.84 -9.66
C PHE A 72 -2.16 -12.60 -10.35
N SER A 73 -2.16 -13.91 -10.19
CA SER A 73 -1.44 -14.91 -10.97
C SER A 73 -2.46 -15.79 -11.72
N PRO A 74 -2.05 -16.72 -12.58
CA PRO A 74 -2.99 -17.54 -13.35
C PRO A 74 -4.06 -18.27 -12.50
N LEU A 75 -3.78 -18.54 -11.22
CA LEU A 75 -4.69 -19.31 -10.36
C LEU A 75 -5.16 -18.56 -9.10
N ARG A 76 -4.70 -17.33 -8.86
CA ARG A 76 -4.95 -16.64 -7.57
C ARG A 76 -5.19 -15.16 -7.80
N SER A 77 -6.25 -14.62 -7.22
CA SER A 77 -6.53 -13.19 -7.10
C SER A 77 -6.31 -12.73 -5.66
N ALA A 78 -5.62 -11.60 -5.47
CA ALA A 78 -5.44 -11.02 -4.14
C ALA A 78 -6.78 -10.64 -3.50
N ASN A 79 -7.69 -10.05 -4.27
CA ASN A 79 -9.02 -9.67 -3.79
C ASN A 79 -9.84 -10.89 -3.34
N GLU A 80 -9.84 -11.99 -4.12
CA GLU A 80 -10.55 -13.20 -3.76
C GLU A 80 -9.91 -13.92 -2.56
N LEU A 81 -8.60 -13.85 -2.40
CA LEU A 81 -7.92 -14.33 -1.20
C LEU A 81 -8.31 -13.52 0.04
N ILE A 82 -8.39 -12.18 -0.07
CA ILE A 82 -8.86 -11.31 1.00
C ILE A 82 -10.29 -11.64 1.39
N ASN A 83 -11.20 -11.76 0.41
CA ASN A 83 -12.59 -12.15 0.66
C ASN A 83 -12.67 -13.51 1.36
N THR A 84 -11.99 -14.52 0.84
CA THR A 84 -12.00 -15.88 1.43
C THR A 84 -11.43 -15.90 2.87
N ALA A 85 -10.41 -15.08 3.13
CA ALA A 85 -9.75 -15.08 4.43
C ALA A 85 -10.53 -14.32 5.50
N LEU A 86 -11.16 -13.21 5.14
CA LEU A 86 -11.61 -12.18 6.08
C LEU A 86 -13.13 -11.93 6.06
N ALA A 87 -13.89 -12.47 5.11
CA ALA A 87 -15.34 -12.34 5.15
C ALA A 87 -15.96 -13.31 6.19
N PRO A 88 -16.95 -12.86 7.02
CA PRO A 88 -17.44 -11.48 7.12
C PRO A 88 -16.34 -10.54 7.66
N TYR A 89 -16.20 -9.39 7.02
CA TYR A 89 -15.14 -8.45 7.33
C TYR A 89 -15.30 -7.83 8.72
N PRO A 90 -14.20 -7.63 9.50
CA PRO A 90 -14.25 -6.78 10.69
C PRO A 90 -14.76 -5.36 10.35
N ASP A 91 -15.54 -4.77 11.25
CA ASP A 91 -16.19 -3.47 11.03
C ASP A 91 -15.18 -2.32 10.86
N ASP A 92 -14.00 -2.45 11.47
CA ASP A 92 -12.90 -1.46 11.39
C ASP A 92 -11.89 -1.75 10.29
N LEU A 93 -12.07 -2.80 9.49
CA LEU A 93 -11.16 -3.15 8.41
C LEU A 93 -11.37 -2.26 7.19
N VAL A 94 -10.35 -1.48 6.85
CA VAL A 94 -10.30 -0.61 5.68
C VAL A 94 -9.55 -1.30 4.53
N ILE A 95 -10.21 -1.45 3.38
CA ILE A 95 -9.61 -2.01 2.17
C ILE A 95 -9.37 -0.89 1.15
N VAL A 96 -8.09 -0.69 0.81
CA VAL A 96 -7.67 0.27 -0.21
C VAL A 96 -7.34 -0.47 -1.49
N THR A 97 -8.02 -0.13 -2.57
CA THR A 97 -7.77 -0.74 -3.89
C THR A 97 -7.35 0.30 -4.93
N LYS A 98 -7.11 -0.16 -6.15
CA LYS A 98 -6.62 0.67 -7.25
C LYS A 98 -7.37 0.38 -8.53
N VAL A 99 -7.55 1.45 -9.33
CA VAL A 99 -8.06 1.39 -10.71
C VAL A 99 -7.15 2.20 -11.64
N GLY A 100 -7.35 2.07 -12.94
CA GLY A 100 -6.54 2.69 -14.00
C GLY A 100 -5.79 1.65 -14.81
N PRO A 101 -4.80 0.93 -14.23
CA PRO A 101 -4.20 -0.24 -14.87
C PRO A 101 -5.17 -1.41 -14.95
N GLY A 102 -4.99 -2.25 -15.96
CA GLY A 102 -5.65 -3.55 -16.08
C GLY A 102 -4.67 -4.60 -16.62
N ARG A 103 -5.00 -5.85 -16.42
CA ARG A 103 -4.30 -7.00 -17.04
C ARG A 103 -5.34 -7.92 -17.66
N ASP A 104 -4.99 -8.50 -18.79
CA ASP A 104 -5.84 -9.51 -19.43
C ASP A 104 -5.81 -10.85 -18.66
N PRO A 105 -6.66 -11.83 -19.00
CA PRO A 105 -6.69 -13.12 -18.31
C PRO A 105 -5.37 -13.91 -18.37
N TRP A 106 -4.49 -13.59 -19.32
CA TRP A 106 -3.16 -14.21 -19.45
C TRP A 106 -2.10 -13.46 -18.63
N GLY A 107 -2.47 -12.31 -18.04
CA GLY A 107 -1.59 -11.53 -17.17
C GLY A 107 -0.78 -10.46 -17.88
N GLU A 108 -1.03 -10.20 -19.16
CA GLU A 108 -0.40 -9.09 -19.89
C GLU A 108 -1.05 -7.75 -19.55
N TRP A 109 -0.25 -6.70 -19.53
CA TRP A 109 -0.73 -5.37 -19.22
C TRP A 109 -1.58 -4.79 -20.36
N LEU A 110 -2.76 -4.34 -20.02
CA LEU A 110 -3.63 -3.60 -20.91
C LEU A 110 -3.23 -2.10 -20.98
N PRO A 111 -3.65 -1.38 -22.03
CA PRO A 111 -3.61 0.08 -22.02
C PRO A 111 -4.31 0.65 -20.79
N ALA A 112 -3.96 1.89 -20.42
CA ALA A 112 -4.65 2.60 -19.35
C ALA A 112 -6.16 2.63 -19.62
N ALA A 113 -6.95 2.32 -18.58
CA ALA A 113 -8.40 2.42 -18.70
C ALA A 113 -8.82 3.87 -19.01
N ARG A 114 -9.74 4.06 -19.93
CA ARG A 114 -10.40 5.35 -20.16
C ARG A 114 -11.38 5.67 -19.02
N PRO A 115 -11.79 6.93 -18.84
CA PRO A 115 -12.75 7.30 -17.80
C PRO A 115 -14.04 6.45 -17.79
N ASP A 116 -14.59 6.15 -18.97
CA ASP A 116 -15.80 5.32 -19.13
C ASP A 116 -15.61 3.84 -18.71
N GLN A 117 -14.38 3.37 -18.65
CA GLN A 117 -14.04 1.99 -18.26
C GLN A 117 -13.81 1.82 -16.75
N LEU A 118 -13.61 2.92 -16.00
CA LEU A 118 -13.29 2.85 -14.57
C LEU A 118 -14.42 2.26 -13.75
N ARG A 119 -15.70 2.48 -14.14
CA ARG A 119 -16.85 1.83 -13.51
C ARG A 119 -16.70 0.30 -13.50
N GLY A 120 -16.38 -0.31 -14.65
CA GLY A 120 -16.19 -1.76 -14.74
C GLY A 120 -15.05 -2.27 -13.83
N GLN A 121 -13.95 -1.48 -13.70
CA GLN A 121 -12.87 -1.84 -12.77
C GLN A 121 -13.29 -1.73 -11.29
N VAL A 122 -14.14 -0.76 -10.93
CA VAL A 122 -14.71 -0.63 -9.59
C VAL A 122 -15.64 -1.80 -9.31
N GLU A 123 -16.55 -2.13 -10.22
CA GLU A 123 -17.49 -3.25 -10.10
C GLU A 123 -16.75 -4.61 -10.00
N GLU A 124 -15.64 -4.78 -10.71
CA GLU A 124 -14.81 -5.98 -10.59
C GLU A 124 -14.16 -6.09 -9.21
N ASN A 125 -13.65 -4.98 -8.64
CA ASN A 125 -13.14 -4.98 -7.28
C ASN A 125 -14.26 -5.33 -6.27
N LEU A 126 -15.45 -4.74 -6.41
CA LEU A 126 -16.62 -5.05 -5.57
C LEU A 126 -16.98 -6.54 -5.62
N ARG A 127 -17.07 -7.09 -6.83
CA ARG A 127 -17.38 -8.51 -7.07
C ARG A 127 -16.35 -9.44 -6.41
N GLN A 128 -15.05 -9.18 -6.62
CA GLN A 128 -13.98 -10.03 -6.10
C GLN A 128 -13.88 -9.96 -4.57
N LEU A 129 -14.07 -8.76 -4.01
CA LEU A 129 -14.04 -8.53 -2.56
C LEU A 129 -15.36 -8.93 -1.88
N GLY A 130 -16.46 -9.14 -2.64
CA GLY A 130 -17.77 -9.44 -2.06
C GLY A 130 -18.31 -8.29 -1.22
N ARG A 131 -18.13 -7.05 -1.67
CA ARG A 131 -18.58 -5.82 -0.98
C ARG A 131 -19.54 -5.03 -1.84
N ASP A 132 -20.39 -4.23 -1.21
CA ASP A 132 -21.34 -3.32 -1.85
C ASP A 132 -20.74 -1.93 -2.11
N HIS A 133 -19.70 -1.56 -1.38
CA HIS A 133 -18.91 -0.35 -1.60
C HIS A 133 -17.42 -0.60 -1.30
N LEU A 134 -16.55 0.26 -1.86
CA LEU A 134 -15.10 0.26 -1.62
C LEU A 134 -14.73 1.40 -0.65
N ASP A 135 -13.92 1.11 0.36
CA ASP A 135 -13.55 2.10 1.37
C ASP A 135 -12.69 3.22 0.78
N VAL A 136 -11.60 2.86 0.08
CA VAL A 136 -10.73 3.82 -0.61
C VAL A 136 -10.32 3.27 -1.96
N VAL A 137 -10.46 4.08 -3.01
CA VAL A 137 -10.00 3.75 -4.36
C VAL A 137 -8.94 4.74 -4.82
N ASN A 138 -7.75 4.24 -5.12
CA ASN A 138 -6.67 5.03 -5.71
C ASN A 138 -6.76 4.98 -7.24
N LEU A 139 -6.84 6.14 -7.89
CA LEU A 139 -6.52 6.24 -9.31
C LEU A 139 -5.00 6.05 -9.48
N ARG A 140 -4.60 4.91 -10.03
CA ARG A 140 -3.20 4.67 -10.37
C ARG A 140 -2.89 5.31 -11.72
N ARG A 141 -2.13 6.40 -11.70
CA ARG A 141 -1.69 7.06 -12.93
C ARG A 141 -0.84 6.12 -13.79
N MET A 142 -1.16 6.07 -15.06
CA MET A 142 -0.35 5.40 -16.08
C MET A 142 0.42 6.44 -16.90
N PRO A 143 1.59 6.10 -17.48
CA PRO A 143 2.40 7.06 -18.25
C PRO A 143 1.64 7.75 -19.41
N SER A 144 0.64 7.07 -19.98
CA SER A 144 -0.20 7.60 -21.06
C SER A 144 -1.30 8.57 -20.59
N MET A 145 -1.50 8.73 -19.29
CA MET A 145 -2.45 9.70 -18.74
C MET A 145 -1.73 11.06 -18.58
N GLU A 146 -1.97 11.97 -19.48
CA GLU A 146 -1.42 13.33 -19.41
C GLU A 146 -2.10 14.13 -18.29
N SER A 147 -3.43 14.06 -18.23
CA SER A 147 -4.30 14.68 -17.22
C SER A 147 -5.04 13.62 -16.42
N LEU A 148 -5.30 13.91 -15.14
CA LEU A 148 -6.11 13.05 -14.26
C LEU A 148 -7.56 13.50 -14.16
N ALA A 149 -7.90 14.73 -14.59
CA ALA A 149 -9.19 15.38 -14.31
C ALA A 149 -10.39 14.54 -14.75
N GLU A 150 -10.41 14.05 -15.99
CA GLU A 150 -11.54 13.25 -16.52
C GLU A 150 -11.65 11.90 -15.79
N HIS A 151 -10.51 11.22 -15.56
CA HIS A 151 -10.49 9.93 -14.85
C HIS A 151 -10.93 10.10 -13.41
N PHE A 152 -10.44 11.15 -12.74
CA PHE A 152 -10.78 11.41 -11.35
C PHE A 152 -12.22 11.90 -11.20
N GLY A 153 -12.74 12.62 -12.20
CA GLY A 153 -14.15 12.99 -12.31
C GLY A 153 -15.08 11.77 -12.38
N ALA A 154 -14.74 10.79 -13.22
CA ALA A 154 -15.49 9.54 -13.28
C ALA A 154 -15.50 8.78 -11.95
N LEU A 155 -14.38 8.79 -11.20
CA LEU A 155 -14.35 8.20 -9.85
C LEU A 155 -15.15 9.01 -8.82
N ALA A 156 -15.16 10.34 -8.94
CA ALA A 156 -15.99 11.20 -8.09
C ALA A 156 -17.49 10.91 -8.28
N GLU A 157 -17.94 10.69 -9.53
CA GLU A 157 -19.31 10.25 -9.80
C GLU A 157 -19.65 8.89 -9.17
N LEU A 158 -18.71 7.94 -9.19
CA LEU A 158 -18.88 6.63 -8.54
C LEU A 158 -18.91 6.72 -7.01
N ARG A 159 -18.16 7.67 -6.43
CA ARG A 159 -18.25 8.00 -5.00
C ARG A 159 -19.63 8.59 -4.67
N ASP A 160 -20.10 9.53 -5.46
CA ASP A 160 -21.40 10.17 -5.25
C ASP A 160 -22.56 9.18 -5.45
N ALA A 161 -22.35 8.13 -6.27
CA ALA A 161 -23.26 7.00 -6.42
C ALA A 161 -23.17 5.97 -5.26
N GLY A 162 -22.27 6.16 -4.28
CA GLY A 162 -22.12 5.29 -3.13
C GLY A 162 -21.31 4.00 -3.35
N LEU A 163 -20.68 3.83 -4.53
CA LEU A 163 -19.83 2.66 -4.82
C LEU A 163 -18.42 2.79 -4.22
N ILE A 164 -18.01 4.01 -3.92
CA ILE A 164 -16.70 4.35 -3.33
C ILE A 164 -16.94 5.31 -2.18
N ARG A 165 -16.28 5.10 -1.04
CA ARG A 165 -16.37 6.02 0.10
C ARG A 165 -15.37 7.18 -0.03
N HIS A 166 -14.10 6.87 -0.28
CA HIS A 166 -13.04 7.87 -0.43
C HIS A 166 -12.17 7.62 -1.65
N LEU A 167 -11.58 8.72 -2.16
CA LEU A 167 -10.70 8.70 -3.32
C LEU A 167 -9.25 9.01 -2.90
N GLY A 168 -8.31 8.35 -3.55
CA GLY A 168 -6.89 8.61 -3.48
C GLY A 168 -6.24 8.58 -4.87
N VAL A 169 -4.95 8.85 -4.90
CA VAL A 169 -4.16 8.82 -6.14
C VAL A 169 -2.86 8.03 -5.96
N SER A 170 -2.32 7.48 -7.06
CA SER A 170 -1.09 6.71 -7.01
C SER A 170 -0.20 6.95 -8.22
N GLY A 171 1.11 7.16 -7.97
CA GLY A 171 2.09 7.41 -9.02
C GLY A 171 2.00 8.81 -9.63
N VAL A 172 1.72 9.82 -8.81
CA VAL A 172 1.44 11.20 -9.23
C VAL A 172 2.54 12.16 -8.83
N SER A 173 2.64 13.29 -9.54
CA SER A 173 3.42 14.46 -9.14
C SER A 173 2.61 15.38 -8.21
N PRO A 174 3.24 16.41 -7.56
CA PRO A 174 2.52 17.43 -6.81
C PRO A 174 1.45 18.16 -7.63
N GLU A 175 1.74 18.48 -8.88
CA GLU A 175 0.83 19.16 -9.80
C GLU A 175 -0.40 18.28 -10.11
N GLN A 176 -0.17 16.99 -10.32
CA GLN A 176 -1.23 16.01 -10.55
C GLN A 176 -2.08 15.76 -9.31
N LEU A 177 -1.49 15.81 -8.12
CA LEU A 177 -2.27 15.82 -6.87
C LEU A 177 -3.18 17.05 -6.81
N ALA A 178 -2.65 18.24 -7.10
CA ALA A 178 -3.46 19.46 -7.12
C ALA A 178 -4.58 19.42 -8.17
N GLU A 179 -4.32 18.85 -9.35
CA GLU A 179 -5.32 18.61 -10.38
C GLU A 179 -6.45 17.69 -9.87
N ALA A 180 -6.13 16.57 -9.24
CA ALA A 180 -7.13 15.67 -8.66
C ALA A 180 -7.94 16.36 -7.56
N GLN A 181 -7.27 17.11 -6.67
CA GLN A 181 -7.91 17.86 -5.57
C GLN A 181 -8.85 18.97 -6.07
N ALA A 182 -8.62 19.53 -7.25
CA ALA A 182 -9.52 20.48 -7.86
C ALA A 182 -10.85 19.83 -8.30
N VAL A 183 -10.88 18.52 -8.50
CA VAL A 183 -12.07 17.75 -8.88
C VAL A 183 -12.82 17.21 -7.66
N ALA A 184 -12.10 16.58 -6.72
CA ALA A 184 -12.71 15.97 -5.54
C ALA A 184 -11.67 15.81 -4.39
N PRO A 185 -12.11 15.67 -3.11
CA PRO A 185 -11.21 15.39 -2.00
C PRO A 185 -10.35 14.13 -2.21
N VAL A 186 -9.04 14.25 -1.92
CA VAL A 186 -8.06 13.17 -1.96
C VAL A 186 -7.63 12.84 -0.55
N VAL A 187 -7.84 11.60 -0.08
CA VAL A 187 -7.48 11.18 1.29
C VAL A 187 -6.07 10.60 1.39
N CYS A 188 -5.50 10.09 0.28
CA CYS A 188 -4.14 9.55 0.29
C CYS A 188 -3.44 9.65 -1.07
N VAL A 189 -2.11 9.74 -0.99
CA VAL A 189 -1.17 9.60 -2.12
C VAL A 189 -0.37 8.33 -1.93
N GLN A 190 -0.34 7.46 -2.94
CA GLN A 190 0.47 6.24 -2.91
C GLN A 190 1.57 6.32 -3.97
N ASN A 191 2.79 6.64 -3.55
CA ASN A 191 3.95 6.80 -4.44
C ASN A 191 5.13 5.94 -3.98
N ARG A 192 6.11 5.77 -4.86
CA ARG A 192 7.39 5.14 -4.50
C ARG A 192 8.14 6.05 -3.53
N TYR A 193 8.54 5.49 -2.37
CA TYR A 193 9.32 6.22 -1.37
C TYR A 193 9.99 5.25 -0.39
N GLY A 194 11.16 5.62 0.13
CA GLY A 194 11.92 4.83 1.08
C GLY A 194 13.31 5.45 1.31
N VAL A 195 14.16 4.76 2.05
CA VAL A 195 15.56 5.16 2.29
C VAL A 195 16.27 5.43 0.97
N GLY A 196 16.94 6.56 0.87
CA GLY A 196 17.61 7.03 -0.35
C GLY A 196 16.68 7.73 -1.35
N ALA A 197 15.49 8.15 -0.92
CA ALA A 197 14.61 9.00 -1.72
C ALA A 197 15.25 10.37 -2.00
N SER A 198 14.86 11.00 -3.10
CA SER A 198 15.36 12.32 -3.49
C SER A 198 14.79 13.45 -2.61
N PRO A 199 15.46 14.64 -2.56
CA PRO A 199 14.93 15.80 -1.85
C PRO A 199 13.52 16.20 -2.30
N GLU A 200 13.20 16.09 -3.59
CA GLU A 200 11.87 16.39 -4.14
C GLU A 200 10.81 15.42 -3.60
N ALA A 201 11.17 14.13 -3.47
CA ALA A 201 10.27 13.14 -2.88
C ALA A 201 10.02 13.43 -1.39
N HIS A 202 11.04 13.86 -0.63
CA HIS A 202 10.88 14.31 0.75
C HIS A 202 9.94 15.52 0.83
N ALA A 203 10.16 16.53 -0.01
CA ALA A 203 9.30 17.73 -0.06
C ALA A 203 7.84 17.37 -0.39
N PHE A 204 7.62 16.40 -1.26
CA PHE A 204 6.26 15.96 -1.59
C PHE A 204 5.59 15.23 -0.42
N VAL A 205 6.30 14.37 0.31
CA VAL A 205 5.79 13.74 1.53
C VAL A 205 5.37 14.82 2.54
N ASP A 206 6.24 15.82 2.79
CA ASP A 206 5.97 16.89 3.73
C ASP A 206 4.78 17.77 3.28
N ALA A 207 4.64 18.02 1.97
CA ALA A 207 3.50 18.74 1.41
C ALA A 207 2.17 17.99 1.60
N CYS A 208 2.15 16.66 1.45
CA CYS A 208 0.98 15.84 1.76
C CYS A 208 0.57 15.98 3.23
N GLY A 209 1.53 15.90 4.16
CA GLY A 209 1.26 16.06 5.59
C GLY A 209 0.67 17.41 5.96
N LYS A 210 1.18 18.51 5.37
CA LYS A 210 0.65 19.87 5.58
C LYS A 210 -0.79 20.02 5.10
N GLN A 211 -1.21 19.20 4.14
CA GLN A 211 -2.57 19.19 3.59
C GLN A 211 -3.49 18.18 4.29
N GLY A 212 -3.02 17.44 5.29
CA GLY A 212 -3.79 16.38 5.93
C GLY A 212 -4.03 15.15 5.05
N VAL A 213 -3.26 14.99 3.97
CA VAL A 213 -3.33 13.86 3.02
C VAL A 213 -2.35 12.78 3.49
N ALA A 214 -2.83 11.55 3.64
CA ALA A 214 -1.95 10.43 3.96
C ALA A 214 -0.96 10.15 2.83
N PHE A 215 0.28 9.82 3.17
CA PHE A 215 1.26 9.33 2.22
C PHE A 215 1.53 7.84 2.45
N VAL A 216 1.32 7.00 1.41
CA VAL A 216 1.39 5.55 1.51
C VAL A 216 2.48 5.02 0.58
N PRO A 217 3.72 4.87 1.07
CA PRO A 217 4.84 4.42 0.25
C PRO A 217 4.66 2.98 -0.26
N PHE A 218 4.84 2.76 -1.55
CA PHE A 218 5.07 1.41 -2.07
C PHE A 218 6.57 1.15 -2.25
N PHE A 219 6.99 -0.11 -2.12
CA PHE A 219 8.39 -0.56 -2.13
C PHE A 219 9.27 0.00 -0.99
N ALA A 220 8.67 0.43 0.13
CA ALA A 220 9.39 0.96 1.28
C ALA A 220 10.48 0.01 1.83
N ILE A 221 10.26 -1.30 1.74
CA ILE A 221 11.22 -2.34 2.18
C ILE A 221 12.20 -2.78 1.08
N ALA A 222 12.02 -2.33 -0.17
CA ALA A 222 12.95 -2.69 -1.24
C ALA A 222 14.27 -1.93 -1.09
N GLY A 223 15.40 -2.62 -1.25
CA GLY A 223 16.72 -1.99 -1.35
C GLY A 223 16.84 -1.08 -2.59
N GLN A 224 17.99 -0.43 -2.76
CA GLN A 224 18.25 0.45 -3.90
C GLN A 224 18.05 -0.29 -5.24
N GLY A 225 17.26 0.28 -6.13
CA GLY A 225 16.91 -0.34 -7.40
C GLY A 225 15.89 -1.49 -7.30
N GLY A 226 15.48 -1.85 -6.10
CA GLY A 226 14.46 -2.88 -5.88
C GLY A 226 13.06 -2.43 -6.32
N GLY A 227 12.26 -3.37 -6.78
CA GLY A 227 10.88 -3.17 -7.24
C GLY A 227 9.97 -4.34 -6.86
N ALA A 228 8.93 -4.58 -7.65
CA ALA A 228 7.95 -5.65 -7.41
C ALA A 228 8.59 -7.05 -7.38
N GLY A 229 9.13 -7.44 -6.24
CA GLY A 229 9.76 -8.74 -6.01
C GLY A 229 11.27 -8.81 -6.21
N ALA A 230 11.94 -7.69 -6.49
CA ALA A 230 13.39 -7.61 -6.52
C ALA A 230 13.93 -7.06 -5.18
N THR A 231 14.94 -7.73 -4.63
CA THR A 231 15.77 -7.17 -3.56
C THR A 231 16.88 -6.37 -4.24
N GLY A 232 16.85 -5.05 -4.13
CA GLY A 232 18.00 -4.21 -4.51
C GLY A 232 19.17 -4.38 -3.53
N ALA A 233 20.32 -3.79 -3.88
CA ALA A 233 21.46 -3.74 -2.97
C ALA A 233 21.06 -3.03 -1.66
N GLU A 234 21.52 -3.59 -0.52
CA GLU A 234 21.19 -3.00 0.78
C GLU A 234 22.10 -1.80 1.04
N HIS A 235 21.53 -0.75 1.61
CA HIS A 235 22.28 0.44 2.00
C HIS A 235 23.15 0.11 3.23
N PRO A 236 24.48 0.42 3.22
CA PRO A 236 25.37 0.04 4.32
C PRO A 236 24.90 0.55 5.69
N GLU A 237 24.38 1.78 5.76
CA GLU A 237 23.87 2.37 7.00
C GLU A 237 22.62 1.64 7.51
N VAL A 238 21.75 1.12 6.63
CA VAL A 238 20.61 0.30 7.04
C VAL A 238 21.07 -0.96 7.74
N LEU A 239 22.13 -1.61 7.24
CA LEU A 239 22.72 -2.81 7.87
C LEU A 239 23.37 -2.49 9.21
N THR A 240 24.00 -1.33 9.33
CA THR A 240 24.61 -0.89 10.60
C THR A 240 23.54 -0.65 11.66
N VAL A 241 22.53 0.17 11.35
CA VAL A 241 21.40 0.44 12.26
C VAL A 241 20.64 -0.82 12.62
N ALA A 242 20.42 -1.73 11.66
CA ALA A 242 19.75 -3.00 11.92
C ALA A 242 20.50 -3.84 12.96
N ARG A 243 21.82 -3.91 12.85
CA ARG A 243 22.68 -4.62 13.81
C ARG A 243 22.63 -3.98 15.20
N ASP A 244 22.72 -2.64 15.27
CA ASP A 244 22.73 -1.91 16.54
C ASP A 244 21.40 -2.08 17.32
N HIS A 245 20.30 -2.24 16.62
CA HIS A 245 18.96 -2.49 17.18
C HIS A 245 18.59 -3.98 17.32
N GLY A 246 19.42 -4.92 16.86
CA GLY A 246 19.04 -6.33 16.77
C GLY A 246 17.82 -6.57 15.87
N ALA A 247 17.64 -5.73 14.86
CA ALA A 247 16.50 -5.72 13.95
C ALA A 247 16.92 -6.18 12.54
N THR A 248 15.93 -6.45 11.68
CA THR A 248 16.19 -6.71 10.26
C THR A 248 16.30 -5.40 9.47
N ALA A 249 16.96 -5.44 8.31
CA ALA A 249 17.03 -4.31 7.39
C ALA A 249 15.62 -3.83 6.97
N ALA A 250 14.68 -4.74 6.76
CA ALA A 250 13.28 -4.43 6.45
C ALA A 250 12.61 -3.65 7.59
N GLN A 251 12.83 -4.06 8.84
CA GLN A 251 12.30 -3.34 10.02
C GLN A 251 12.86 -1.92 10.13
N VAL A 252 14.16 -1.73 9.89
CA VAL A 252 14.78 -0.39 9.88
C VAL A 252 14.16 0.49 8.80
N ARG A 253 13.98 -0.03 7.58
CA ARG A 253 13.34 0.70 6.48
C ARG A 253 11.90 1.09 6.79
N LEU A 254 11.13 0.20 7.39
CA LEU A 254 9.74 0.48 7.80
C LEU A 254 9.69 1.52 8.93
N ALA A 255 10.55 1.38 9.94
CA ALA A 255 10.65 2.34 11.05
C ALA A 255 11.03 3.73 10.54
N TRP A 256 12.03 3.82 9.66
CA TRP A 256 12.42 5.05 8.99
C TRP A 256 11.25 5.68 8.24
N THR A 257 10.54 4.88 7.44
CA THR A 257 9.38 5.33 6.67
C THR A 257 8.29 5.92 7.57
N LEU A 258 7.90 5.21 8.62
CA LEU A 258 6.88 5.66 9.57
C LEU A 258 7.30 6.92 10.35
N GLN A 259 8.58 7.12 10.59
CA GLN A 259 9.09 8.30 11.32
C GLN A 259 9.22 9.55 10.44
N ARG A 260 8.90 9.48 9.14
CA ARG A 260 8.81 10.65 8.27
C ARG A 260 7.64 11.59 8.61
N GLY A 261 6.64 11.11 9.32
CA GLY A 261 5.53 11.94 9.77
C GLY A 261 4.33 11.10 10.22
N PRO A 262 3.41 11.68 11.00
CA PRO A 262 2.22 10.96 11.47
C PRO A 262 1.27 10.56 10.33
N HIS A 263 1.32 11.25 9.18
CA HIS A 263 0.53 11.02 7.98
C HIS A 263 1.12 9.94 7.06
N VAL A 264 2.31 9.40 7.37
CA VAL A 264 2.95 8.36 6.55
C VAL A 264 2.53 6.99 7.05
N LEU A 265 1.94 6.19 6.16
CA LEU A 265 1.50 4.82 6.42
C LEU A 265 2.49 3.84 5.78
N ALA A 266 2.50 2.60 6.25
CA ALA A 266 3.31 1.54 5.64
C ALA A 266 2.43 0.36 5.26
N ILE A 267 2.65 -0.22 4.09
CA ILE A 267 1.92 -1.38 3.56
C ILE A 267 2.86 -2.49 3.11
N PRO A 268 3.73 -3.00 4.02
CA PRO A 268 4.62 -4.10 3.67
C PRO A 268 3.82 -5.34 3.33
N GLY A 269 4.16 -5.99 2.21
CA GLY A 269 3.53 -7.23 1.75
C GLY A 269 4.46 -8.43 1.87
N THR A 270 3.93 -9.54 2.36
CA THR A 270 4.63 -10.82 2.47
C THR A 270 3.67 -12.00 2.36
N GLY A 271 4.15 -13.15 1.89
CA GLY A 271 3.47 -14.44 2.01
C GLY A 271 4.03 -15.29 3.16
N ASP A 272 4.87 -14.74 4.03
CA ASP A 272 5.50 -15.44 5.16
C ASP A 272 4.99 -14.90 6.50
N PRO A 273 4.46 -15.78 7.41
CA PRO A 273 3.96 -15.35 8.72
C PRO A 273 5.04 -14.77 9.64
N GLY A 274 6.29 -15.24 9.54
CA GLY A 274 7.42 -14.71 10.31
C GLY A 274 7.76 -13.29 9.85
N HIS A 275 7.91 -13.07 8.55
CA HIS A 275 8.12 -11.73 7.99
C HIS A 275 6.95 -10.79 8.27
N LEU A 276 5.72 -11.29 8.38
CA LEU A 276 4.56 -10.47 8.78
C LEU A 276 4.75 -9.96 10.22
N ALA A 277 5.12 -10.83 11.14
CA ALA A 277 5.35 -10.45 12.54
C ALA A 277 6.49 -9.42 12.65
N ASP A 278 7.59 -9.63 11.92
CA ASP A 278 8.72 -8.69 11.84
C ASP A 278 8.30 -7.33 11.29
N ASN A 279 7.51 -7.31 10.22
CA ASN A 279 7.00 -6.08 9.62
C ASN A 279 6.11 -5.31 10.62
N VAL A 280 5.21 -6.00 11.31
CA VAL A 280 4.35 -5.37 12.33
C VAL A 280 5.18 -4.84 13.50
N ALA A 281 6.18 -5.60 13.95
CA ALA A 281 7.08 -5.20 15.03
C ALA A 281 7.90 -3.93 14.71
N ALA A 282 8.16 -3.65 13.44
CA ALA A 282 8.82 -2.41 13.00
C ALA A 282 8.05 -1.15 13.42
N GLY A 283 6.74 -1.23 13.65
CA GLY A 283 5.93 -0.13 14.18
C GLY A 283 6.34 0.35 15.57
N ALA A 284 6.98 -0.50 16.35
CA ALA A 284 7.52 -0.17 17.68
C ALA A 284 8.98 0.31 17.66
N LEU A 285 9.72 0.07 16.57
CA LEU A 285 11.12 0.45 16.45
C LEU A 285 11.25 1.97 16.37
N ARG A 286 12.12 2.55 17.19
CA ARG A 286 12.39 4.00 17.21
C ARG A 286 13.86 4.23 16.87
N LEU A 287 14.06 4.92 15.75
CA LEU A 287 15.38 5.39 15.30
C LEU A 287 15.66 6.75 15.93
N SER A 288 16.90 6.96 16.37
CA SER A 288 17.36 8.24 16.88
C SER A 288 17.47 9.29 15.76
N PRO A 289 17.50 10.60 16.08
CA PRO A 289 17.74 11.65 15.09
C PRO A 289 19.02 11.45 14.27
N ASP A 290 20.09 10.97 14.90
CA ASP A 290 21.37 10.71 14.23
C ASP A 290 21.26 9.56 13.23
N GLU A 291 20.52 8.48 13.58
CA GLU A 291 20.27 7.36 12.67
C GLU A 291 19.38 7.78 11.50
N LEU A 292 18.34 8.58 11.76
CA LEU A 292 17.49 9.13 10.70
C LEU A 292 18.30 10.00 9.74
N ALA A 293 19.18 10.87 10.25
CA ALA A 293 20.07 11.72 9.43
C ALA A 293 21.03 10.87 8.58
N ARG A 294 21.66 9.84 9.14
CA ARG A 294 22.53 8.90 8.39
C ARG A 294 21.77 8.12 7.30
N LEU A 295 20.50 7.84 7.51
CA LEU A 295 19.61 7.18 6.56
C LEU A 295 18.98 8.14 5.52
N GLY A 296 19.41 9.41 5.51
CA GLY A 296 19.02 10.40 4.50
C GLY A 296 17.72 11.15 4.81
N VAL A 297 17.37 11.32 6.08
CA VAL A 297 16.36 12.30 6.49
C VAL A 297 17.06 13.66 6.60
N PRO A 298 16.65 14.68 5.79
CA PRO A 298 17.23 16.01 5.89
C PRO A 298 16.92 16.67 7.23
#